data_3b523ca396e963dee3c89cb80984ebf6
#
_entry.id   3b523ca396e963dee3c89cb80984ebf6
#
_cell.length_a   1.000
_cell.length_b   1.000
_cell.length_c   1.000
_cell.angle_alpha   90.00
_cell.angle_beta   90.00
_cell.angle_gamma   90.00
#
_symmetry.space_group_name_H-M   'P 1'
#
loop_
_entity.id
_entity.type
_entity.pdbx_description
1 polymer ?
#
loop_
_entity_poly.entity_id
_entity_poly.type
_entity_poly.pdbx_seq_one_letter_code
_entity_poly.pdbx_strand_id
1 'polypeptide(L)'
;MLIVLAGCGGGGSPASPFGTTITITSAGVSPTQVTVSPGTRVTFVNNDSRSHNMTSDPHPEHNDCPEINTVGLLQPGQSHKTGNLVTIRTCGFHDHDDPPPPGGNKWTGKITIR
;
A
#
# COMPACT_ATOMS: atom_id res chain seq x y z
N MET A 1 20.97 5.81 30.32
CA MET A 1 20.53 5.69 29.86
C MET A 1 20.15 5.79 28.70
N LEU A 2 20.03 5.62 28.66
CA LEU A 2 19.63 5.52 27.76
C LEU A 2 19.25 5.60 26.71
N ILE A 3 19.34 5.70 26.83
CA ILE A 3 18.84 5.70 26.07
C ILE A 3 18.49 5.69 25.03
N VAL A 4 18.49 5.78 25.17
CA VAL A 4 18.06 5.67 24.35
C VAL A 4 17.69 5.65 23.33
N LEU A 5 17.80 5.73 23.51
CA LEU A 5 17.44 5.62 22.72
C LEU A 5 17.09 5.60 21.76
N ALA A 6 17.24 5.69 22.10
CA ALA A 6 16.93 5.68 21.32
C ALA A 6 16.65 5.65 20.37
N GLY A 7 16.68 5.64 20.53
CA GLY A 7 16.49 5.65 19.81
C GLY A 7 16.07 5.74 18.96
N CYS A 8 16.15 5.82 19.17
CA CYS A 8 15.79 5.90 18.49
C CYS A 8 15.59 5.95 17.66
N GLY A 9 15.79 6.03 17.82
CA GLY A 9 15.73 6.12 17.27
C GLY A 9 15.50 6.25 16.44
N GLY A 10 15.62 6.26 16.43
CA GLY A 10 15.52 6.36 15.84
C GLY A 10 15.31 6.59 14.98
N GLY A 11 15.45 6.74 14.89
CA GLY A 11 15.29 6.96 14.33
C GLY A 11 15.07 7.15 13.35
N GLY A 12 15.07 7.17 13.15
CA GLY A 12 14.89 7.33 12.46
C GLY A 12 14.62 7.41 11.47
N SER A 13 14.50 7.23 11.40
CA SER A 13 14.29 7.29 10.53
C SER A 13 13.65 7.63 9.84
N PRO A 14 13.95 7.87 9.82
CA PRO A 14 13.38 8.69 8.98
C PRO A 14 12.55 8.36 7.97
N ALA A 15 12.80 7.76 7.27
CA ALA A 15 12.01 7.47 6.27
C ALA A 15 10.69 7.42 6.73
N SER A 16 9.80 7.40 6.11
CA SER A 16 8.50 7.30 6.47
C SER A 16 8.25 6.13 7.30
N PRO A 17 8.47 6.24 8.51
CA PRO A 17 8.31 5.11 9.39
C PRO A 17 6.92 4.61 9.42
N PHE A 18 5.99 5.40 8.95
CA PHE A 18 4.67 4.92 9.02
C PHE A 18 4.12 4.79 7.71
N GLY A 19 4.34 4.51 6.83
CA GLY A 19 3.58 4.63 5.69
C GLY A 19 3.97 3.66 4.65
N THR A 20 4.72 2.67 4.99
CA THR A 20 5.20 1.73 4.00
C THR A 20 4.49 0.40 4.02
N THR A 21 3.53 0.20 4.91
CA THR A 21 2.77 -1.05 4.97
C THR A 21 1.28 -0.76 4.98
N ILE A 22 0.56 -1.44 4.09
CA ILE A 22 -0.90 -1.41 4.04
C ILE A 22 -1.39 -2.80 4.35
N THR A 23 -2.26 -2.91 5.35
CA THR A 23 -2.80 -4.19 5.81
C THR A 23 -4.21 -4.36 5.29
N ILE A 24 -4.49 -5.54 4.72
CA ILE A 24 -5.80 -5.90 4.19
C ILE A 24 -6.48 -6.82 5.19
N THR A 25 -7.71 -6.48 5.57
CA THR A 25 -8.52 -7.30 6.45
C THR A 25 -9.93 -7.39 5.87
N SER A 26 -10.80 -8.14 6.54
CA SER A 26 -12.20 -8.21 6.12
C SER A 26 -12.91 -6.85 6.20
N ALA A 27 -12.36 -5.92 6.98
CA ALA A 27 -12.94 -4.58 7.12
C ALA A 27 -12.49 -3.62 6.02
N GLY A 28 -11.45 -3.97 5.26
CA GLY A 28 -10.90 -3.11 4.23
C GLY A 28 -9.39 -3.04 4.31
N VAL A 29 -8.83 -1.90 3.94
CA VAL A 29 -7.39 -1.66 4.01
C VAL A 29 -7.08 -0.64 5.09
N SER A 30 -5.90 -0.74 5.68
CA SER A 30 -5.47 0.18 6.71
C SER A 30 -3.95 0.36 6.65
N PRO A 31 -3.47 1.58 6.55
CA PRO A 31 -4.23 2.82 6.35
C PRO A 31 -4.78 2.90 4.93
N THR A 32 -5.77 3.77 4.72
CA THR A 32 -6.35 3.96 3.39
C THR A 32 -5.53 4.93 2.54
N GLN A 33 -4.65 5.68 3.16
CA GLN A 33 -3.77 6.60 2.45
C GLN A 33 -2.39 6.55 3.08
N VAL A 34 -1.37 6.52 2.24
CA VAL A 34 0.03 6.61 2.69
C VAL A 34 0.75 7.64 1.84
N THR A 35 1.74 8.29 2.43
CA THR A 35 2.61 9.23 1.72
C THR A 35 4.03 8.71 1.84
N VAL A 36 4.72 8.60 0.71
CA VAL A 36 6.06 8.04 0.67
C VAL A 36 6.97 8.93 -0.17
N SER A 37 8.27 8.80 0.05
CA SER A 37 9.27 9.49 -0.77
C SER A 37 9.50 8.73 -2.08
N PRO A 38 9.93 9.43 -3.14
CA PRO A 38 10.30 8.74 -4.38
C PRO A 38 11.35 7.65 -4.12
N GLY A 39 11.16 6.50 -4.73
CA GLY A 39 12.05 5.36 -4.57
C GLY A 39 11.58 4.38 -3.51
N THR A 40 10.47 4.66 -2.84
CA THR A 40 9.90 3.78 -1.82
C THR A 40 9.12 2.64 -2.46
N ARG A 41 9.12 1.49 -1.80
CA ARG A 41 8.26 0.36 -2.15
C ARG A 41 7.31 0.15 -0.98
N VAL A 42 6.02 0.06 -1.29
CA VAL A 42 4.99 -0.13 -0.26
C VAL A 42 4.66 -1.61 -0.15
N THR A 43 4.57 -2.09 1.07
CA THR A 43 4.24 -3.49 1.33
C THR A 43 2.75 -3.62 1.56
N PHE A 44 2.12 -4.57 0.88
CA PHE A 44 0.74 -4.96 1.14
C PHE A 44 0.75 -6.29 1.84
N VAL A 45 0.02 -6.40 2.96
CA VAL A 45 -0.07 -7.63 3.75
C VAL A 45 -1.53 -8.06 3.79
N ASN A 46 -1.80 -9.30 3.41
CA ASN A 46 -3.17 -9.82 3.45
C ASN A 46 -3.40 -10.56 4.77
N ASN A 47 -4.09 -9.90 5.68
CA ASN A 47 -4.52 -10.49 6.96
C ASN A 47 -5.99 -10.89 6.94
N ASP A 48 -6.59 -11.00 5.75
CA ASP A 48 -7.95 -11.51 5.60
C ASP A 48 -7.90 -13.02 5.40
N SER A 49 -9.03 -13.66 5.55
CA SER A 49 -9.16 -15.10 5.30
C SER A 49 -9.41 -15.42 3.83
N ARG A 50 -9.58 -14.40 2.99
CA ARG A 50 -9.79 -14.58 1.56
C ARG A 50 -8.65 -13.95 0.80
N SER A 51 -8.46 -14.35 -0.46
CA SER A 51 -7.41 -13.75 -1.29
C SER A 51 -7.86 -12.40 -1.82
N HIS A 52 -6.89 -11.55 -2.12
CA HIS A 52 -7.08 -10.22 -2.70
C HIS A 52 -6.07 -10.02 -3.80
N ASN A 53 -6.45 -9.29 -4.84
CA ASN A 53 -5.59 -9.05 -5.99
C ASN A 53 -5.44 -7.53 -6.15
N MET A 54 -4.37 -6.97 -5.59
CA MET A 54 -4.21 -5.53 -5.49
C MET A 54 -3.56 -4.97 -6.75
N THR A 55 -4.21 -3.96 -7.31
CA THR A 55 -3.77 -3.33 -8.55
C THR A 55 -3.98 -1.82 -8.47
N SER A 56 -3.35 -1.13 -9.40
CA SER A 56 -3.52 0.32 -9.53
C SER A 56 -4.88 0.64 -10.15
N ASP A 57 -5.40 1.81 -9.81
CA ASP A 57 -6.54 2.38 -10.50
C ASP A 57 -6.11 2.82 -11.92
N PRO A 58 -7.04 3.09 -12.81
CA PRO A 58 -8.44 2.76 -12.71
C PRO A 58 -8.71 1.32 -13.15
N HIS A 59 -9.90 0.82 -12.92
CA HIS A 59 -10.30 -0.49 -13.43
C HIS A 59 -10.99 -0.29 -14.79
N PRO A 60 -10.64 -1.03 -15.83
CA PRO A 60 -9.74 -2.19 -15.86
C PRO A 60 -8.33 -1.90 -16.36
N GLU A 61 -7.95 -0.64 -16.57
CA GLU A 61 -6.66 -0.30 -17.17
C GLU A 61 -5.50 -0.48 -16.22
N HIS A 62 -5.67 -0.17 -14.94
CA HIS A 62 -4.65 -0.34 -13.90
C HIS A 62 -3.33 0.37 -14.23
N ASN A 63 -3.42 1.60 -14.77
CA ASN A 63 -2.24 2.27 -15.30
C ASN A 63 -1.88 3.59 -14.60
N ASP A 64 -2.57 3.96 -13.52
CA ASP A 64 -2.18 5.16 -12.76
C ASP A 64 -0.76 5.02 -12.22
N CYS A 65 -0.50 3.92 -11.53
CA CYS A 65 0.82 3.58 -11.03
C CYS A 65 1.06 2.10 -11.27
N PRO A 66 1.57 1.75 -12.47
CA PRO A 66 1.75 0.33 -12.79
C PRO A 66 2.59 -0.43 -11.78
N GLU A 67 3.44 0.27 -11.02
CA GLU A 67 4.26 -0.35 -9.98
C GLU A 67 3.42 -1.03 -8.91
N ILE A 68 2.18 -0.58 -8.69
CA ILE A 68 1.30 -1.21 -7.73
C ILE A 68 0.88 -2.60 -8.21
N ASN A 69 0.77 -2.79 -9.51
CA ASN A 69 0.34 -4.08 -10.09
C ASN A 69 1.31 -5.21 -9.76
N THR A 70 2.54 -4.87 -9.35
CA THR A 70 3.51 -5.88 -8.92
C THR A 70 3.04 -6.61 -7.67
N VAL A 71 2.19 -5.98 -6.85
CA VAL A 71 1.62 -6.64 -5.68
C VAL A 71 0.79 -7.84 -6.09
N GLY A 72 -0.18 -7.64 -6.96
CA GLY A 72 -0.98 -8.71 -7.54
C GLY A 72 -1.73 -9.53 -6.50
N LEU A 73 -1.82 -10.82 -6.77
CA LEU A 73 -2.60 -11.73 -5.94
C LEU A 73 -1.89 -12.03 -4.63
N LEU A 74 -2.63 -11.84 -3.53
CA LEU A 74 -2.18 -12.16 -2.18
C LEU A 74 -3.12 -13.19 -1.58
N GLN A 75 -2.60 -14.39 -1.33
CA GLN A 75 -3.33 -15.38 -0.56
C GLN A 75 -3.34 -14.96 0.92
N PRO A 76 -4.23 -15.52 1.74
CA PRO A 76 -4.22 -15.22 3.17
C PRO A 76 -2.83 -15.41 3.78
N GLY A 77 -2.36 -14.39 4.50
CA GLY A 77 -1.06 -14.41 5.15
C GLY A 77 0.11 -13.97 4.29
N GLN A 78 -0.09 -13.75 3.00
CA GLN A 78 1.00 -13.32 2.13
C GLN A 78 1.19 -11.82 2.14
N SER A 79 2.42 -11.40 1.80
CA SER A 79 2.71 -9.99 1.58
C SER A 79 3.59 -9.85 0.34
N HIS A 80 3.35 -8.77 -0.41
CA HIS A 80 4.17 -8.42 -1.56
C HIS A 80 4.39 -6.91 -1.55
N LYS A 81 5.45 -6.47 -2.19
CA LYS A 81 5.77 -5.04 -2.32
C LYS A 81 5.45 -4.56 -3.71
N THR A 82 5.13 -3.28 -3.80
CA THR A 82 5.08 -2.58 -5.10
C THR A 82 6.46 -2.56 -5.73
N GLY A 83 6.53 -2.23 -7.00
CA GLY A 83 7.79 -1.78 -7.59
C GLY A 83 8.19 -0.43 -6.99
N ASN A 84 9.33 0.10 -7.43
CA ASN A 84 9.82 1.40 -6.96
C ASN A 84 8.88 2.52 -7.41
N LEU A 85 8.34 3.26 -6.44
CA LEU A 85 7.43 4.37 -6.70
C LEU A 85 8.26 5.63 -6.82
N VAL A 86 8.61 6.01 -8.03
CA VAL A 86 9.57 7.10 -8.27
C VAL A 86 8.93 8.36 -8.82
N THR A 87 7.76 8.27 -9.44
CA THR A 87 7.11 9.45 -10.05
C THR A 87 6.28 10.16 -9.02
N ILE A 88 6.52 11.46 -8.87
CA ILE A 88 5.76 12.29 -7.90
C ILE A 88 4.33 12.42 -8.39
N ARG A 89 3.39 11.82 -7.65
CA ARG A 89 1.98 11.80 -8.00
C ARG A 89 1.19 11.10 -6.90
N THR A 90 -0.12 11.16 -6.98
CA THR A 90 -1.01 10.38 -6.13
C THR A 90 -1.65 9.30 -6.99
N CYS A 91 -1.59 8.06 -6.51
CA CYS A 91 -2.13 6.90 -7.22
C CYS A 91 -3.19 6.23 -6.37
N GLY A 92 -4.31 5.87 -6.98
CA GLY A 92 -5.28 5.01 -6.31
C GLY A 92 -4.95 3.55 -6.51
N PHE A 93 -5.49 2.70 -5.66
CA PHE A 93 -5.39 1.26 -5.80
C PHE A 93 -6.70 0.60 -5.37
N HIS A 94 -6.92 -0.61 -5.84
CA HIS A 94 -8.11 -1.37 -5.48
C HIS A 94 -7.84 -2.87 -5.62
N ASP A 95 -8.76 -3.67 -5.09
CA ASP A 95 -8.75 -5.12 -5.33
C ASP A 95 -9.36 -5.37 -6.71
N HIS A 96 -8.57 -5.94 -7.61
CA HIS A 96 -9.01 -6.21 -8.98
C HIS A 96 -10.22 -7.14 -9.02
N ASP A 97 -10.29 -8.10 -8.10
CA ASP A 97 -11.37 -9.07 -8.07
C ASP A 97 -12.64 -8.51 -7.43
N ASP A 98 -12.56 -7.31 -6.86
CA ASP A 98 -13.70 -6.62 -6.26
C ASP A 98 -13.56 -5.13 -6.54
N PRO A 99 -13.63 -4.72 -7.81
CA PRO A 99 -13.40 -3.32 -8.17
C PRO A 99 -14.49 -2.43 -7.60
N PRO A 100 -14.13 -1.19 -7.24
CA PRO A 100 -15.09 -0.31 -6.62
C PRO A 100 -16.22 0.05 -7.59
N PRO A 101 -17.47 -0.05 -7.14
CA PRO A 101 -18.58 0.52 -7.88
C PRO A 101 -18.55 2.03 -7.72
N PRO A 102 -19.38 2.77 -8.41
CA PRO A 102 -19.55 4.18 -8.11
C PRO A 102 -19.83 4.33 -6.61
N GLY A 103 -19.00 5.07 -5.92
CA GLY A 103 -19.09 5.19 -4.48
C GLY A 103 -18.04 4.40 -3.72
N GLY A 104 -17.24 3.59 -4.41
CA GLY A 104 -16.12 2.89 -3.83
C GLY A 104 -16.48 1.58 -3.14
N ASN A 105 -15.46 0.91 -2.63
CA ASN A 105 -15.63 -0.29 -1.82
C ASN A 105 -14.58 -0.31 -0.70
N LYS A 106 -14.47 -1.43 0.01
CA LYS A 106 -13.61 -1.53 1.19
C LYS A 106 -12.13 -1.59 0.87
N TRP A 107 -11.77 -2.25 -0.23
CA TRP A 107 -10.37 -2.57 -0.50
C TRP A 107 -9.81 -1.61 -1.54
N THR A 108 -9.83 -0.34 -1.18
CA THR A 108 -9.36 0.73 -2.05
C THR A 108 -8.66 1.79 -1.20
N GLY A 109 -7.72 2.49 -1.80
CA GLY A 109 -6.99 3.54 -1.11
C GLY A 109 -6.10 4.33 -2.06
N LYS A 110 -5.19 5.10 -1.48
CA LYS A 110 -4.30 5.97 -2.24
C LYS A 110 -2.88 5.95 -1.69
N ILE A 111 -1.92 6.08 -2.60
CA ILE A 111 -0.51 6.27 -2.27
C ILE A 111 -0.08 7.59 -2.90
N THR A 112 0.44 8.50 -2.07
CA THR A 112 0.98 9.77 -2.54
C THR A 112 2.50 9.70 -2.50
N ILE A 113 3.14 10.03 -3.61
CA ILE A 113 4.60 10.02 -3.75
C ILE A 113 5.04 11.48 -3.85
N ARG A 114 5.81 11.95 -2.88
CA ARG A 114 6.30 13.32 -2.89
C ARG A 114 7.52 13.56 -1.99
#